data_968f5a09e27836dd9fc29b10aaf643fc
#
_entry.id   968f5a09e27836dd9fc29b10aaf643fc
#
_cell.length_a   1.000
_cell.length_b   1.000
_cell.length_c   1.000
_cell.angle_alpha   90.00
_cell.angle_beta   90.00
_cell.angle_gamma   90.00
#
_symmetry.space_group_name_H-M   'P 1'
#
loop_
_entity.id
_entity.type
_entity.pdbx_description
1 polymer ?
#
loop_
_entity_poly.entity_id
_entity_poly.type
_entity_poly.pdbx_seq_one_letter_code
_entity_poly.pdbx_strand_id
1 'polypeptide(L)'
;MSDLLFFPMSMPDEMLHSRITRYHFLSGNRTAAETFQDLFGSAPFSVGLLPKQIEVLAARLPGDPESNLDELICTNTMFPAYRPFLGVSQGGEPAPAGSSLFGVARIPRREGAVHGKAKLCSTCVQQDLLETGYAYWHRSHHLPGVSVCWRHGEPLMHACPKCSHPFFRKLRLLPNPTEPCVCGWSALDPATVKQGTVLEKNFAQFAYEVLQRKFPLMSCETLGASYVRQCRKRGFVHGSLIGTAKLFDSIRTKYGDEALSRMDKAYEAGKHDQWIRFRFYNGQMDMPLARHMIIAQHLFGSADDFEAALQKELILQHAAGAKSRLKLEKPQLGRKAQHRQKIDTILAVRANVDLGYLWDNAYQATRWLTEHDNAWLMEKLSTPKHVPEVVEEVSDPRDSAFAAVLLAGAEDLYRISKGQKRVNLSNLQKLLPVRLPPCPKLRNRRFPLASQQAELLMESVWHFRLRRLICALADMKRLNLPMNTGSLGLVSSVSNTIFQTLVSFFEWDLEAFLRNGVDSENLLESTGVPRDWQGPPGFNRVLGGTAYYRNKAVADQLKKSSGE
;
A
#
# COMPACT_ATOMS: atom_id res chain seq x y z
N MET A 1 37.11 -13.56 -4.78
CA MET A 1 36.34 -14.08 -3.61
C MET A 1 36.57 -15.57 -3.64
N SER A 2 36.81 -16.21 -2.50
CA SER A 2 36.98 -17.68 -2.45
C SER A 2 35.62 -18.32 -2.68
N ASP A 3 35.57 -19.25 -3.62
CA ASP A 3 34.39 -20.08 -3.84
C ASP A 3 34.12 -20.95 -2.63
N LEU A 4 32.85 -21.19 -2.33
CA LEU A 4 32.48 -22.15 -1.28
C LEU A 4 32.86 -23.55 -1.71
N LEU A 5 33.46 -24.32 -0.81
CA LEU A 5 33.77 -25.70 -1.08
C LEU A 5 32.53 -26.57 -1.26
N PHE A 6 31.46 -26.25 -0.56
CA PHE A 6 30.17 -26.89 -0.67
C PHE A 6 29.07 -26.02 -0.09
N PHE A 7 27.84 -26.29 -0.45
CA PHE A 7 26.63 -25.83 0.23
C PHE A 7 25.62 -26.99 0.20
N PRO A 8 25.02 -27.37 1.35
CA PRO A 8 24.20 -28.58 1.39
C PRO A 8 23.04 -28.50 0.41
N MET A 9 22.68 -29.61 -0.25
CA MET A 9 21.51 -29.65 -1.14
C MET A 9 20.24 -29.24 -0.39
N SER A 10 19.32 -28.57 -1.09
CA SER A 10 18.02 -28.18 -0.52
C SER A 10 17.18 -29.42 -0.24
N MET A 11 16.58 -29.48 0.95
CA MET A 11 15.51 -30.41 1.24
C MET A 11 14.19 -29.91 0.64
N PRO A 12 13.19 -30.78 0.40
CA PRO A 12 11.90 -30.37 -0.12
C PRO A 12 11.23 -29.30 0.76
N ASP A 13 10.85 -28.16 0.18
CA ASP A 13 10.24 -27.03 0.89
C ASP A 13 11.11 -26.43 2.02
N GLU A 14 12.43 -26.64 2.00
CA GLU A 14 13.34 -26.15 3.03
C GLU A 14 13.53 -24.64 2.95
N MET A 15 13.42 -23.97 4.08
CA MET A 15 13.72 -22.54 4.22
C MET A 15 15.23 -22.28 4.15
N LEU A 16 15.67 -21.22 3.46
CA LEU A 16 17.09 -20.88 3.33
C LEU A 16 17.81 -20.79 4.68
N HIS A 17 17.15 -20.26 5.70
CA HIS A 17 17.68 -20.22 7.07
C HIS A 17 18.04 -21.61 7.64
N SER A 18 17.18 -22.59 7.38
CA SER A 18 17.43 -23.98 7.77
C SER A 18 18.65 -24.55 7.03
N ARG A 19 18.72 -24.31 5.72
CA ARG A 19 19.84 -24.72 4.87
C ARG A 19 21.17 -24.09 5.32
N ILE A 20 21.16 -22.82 5.75
CA ILE A 20 22.31 -22.12 6.34
C ILE A 20 22.71 -22.77 7.67
N THR A 21 21.76 -23.14 8.52
CA THR A 21 22.05 -23.83 9.77
C THR A 21 22.70 -25.22 9.52
N ARG A 22 22.22 -25.96 8.51
CA ARG A 22 22.88 -27.22 8.11
C ARG A 22 24.30 -26.99 7.61
N TYR A 23 24.52 -25.92 6.82
CA TYR A 23 25.88 -25.53 6.41
C TYR A 23 26.77 -25.25 7.63
N HIS A 24 26.28 -24.51 8.62
CA HIS A 24 27.02 -24.23 9.86
C HIS A 24 27.55 -25.48 10.53
N PHE A 25 26.70 -26.49 10.74
CA PHE A 25 27.10 -27.72 11.35
C PHE A 25 28.07 -28.54 10.48
N LEU A 26 27.87 -28.57 9.18
CA LEU A 26 28.70 -29.35 8.25
C LEU A 26 30.05 -28.69 7.95
N SER A 27 30.14 -27.37 8.00
CA SER A 27 31.38 -26.63 7.76
C SER A 27 32.33 -26.64 8.96
N GLY A 28 31.83 -27.00 10.16
CA GLY A 28 32.61 -26.95 11.39
C GLY A 28 32.83 -25.53 11.91
N ASN A 29 32.11 -24.54 11.42
CA ASN A 29 32.19 -23.17 11.91
C ASN A 29 31.79 -23.12 13.40
N ARG A 30 32.56 -22.37 14.21
CA ARG A 30 32.32 -22.26 15.64
C ARG A 30 31.25 -21.29 16.02
N THR A 31 31.05 -20.27 15.17
CA THR A 31 30.12 -19.17 15.44
C THR A 31 29.20 -18.88 14.23
N ALA A 32 28.02 -18.38 14.50
CA ALA A 32 27.12 -17.91 13.45
C ALA A 32 27.76 -16.80 12.59
N ALA A 33 28.64 -15.97 13.20
CA ALA A 33 29.34 -14.91 12.50
C ALA A 33 30.30 -15.45 11.43
N GLU A 34 31.05 -16.51 11.74
CA GLU A 34 31.92 -17.19 10.76
C GLU A 34 31.08 -17.72 9.59
N THR A 35 29.95 -18.37 9.86
CA THR A 35 29.06 -18.88 8.84
C THR A 35 28.50 -17.77 7.94
N PHE A 36 28.10 -16.64 8.51
CA PHE A 36 27.62 -15.53 7.72
C PHE A 36 28.75 -14.87 6.91
N GLN A 37 29.96 -14.80 7.47
CA GLN A 37 31.14 -14.32 6.74
C GLN A 37 31.46 -15.21 5.55
N ASP A 38 31.41 -16.54 5.73
CA ASP A 38 31.63 -17.49 4.64
C ASP A 38 30.59 -17.37 3.54
N LEU A 39 29.31 -17.32 3.90
CA LEU A 39 28.22 -17.35 2.94
C LEU A 39 27.99 -15.98 2.27
N PHE A 40 28.12 -14.89 3.01
CA PHE A 40 27.69 -13.55 2.57
C PHE A 40 28.78 -12.51 2.61
N GLY A 41 29.98 -12.83 3.09
CA GLY A 41 31.09 -11.88 3.21
C GLY A 41 30.89 -10.80 4.27
N SER A 42 29.89 -10.94 5.12
CA SER A 42 29.58 -9.98 6.18
C SER A 42 28.83 -10.64 7.33
N ALA A 43 29.07 -10.16 8.56
CA ALA A 43 28.36 -10.53 9.76
C ALA A 43 28.10 -9.28 10.64
N PRO A 44 26.98 -9.20 11.40
CA PRO A 44 25.91 -10.16 11.49
C PRO A 44 24.91 -10.03 10.33
N PHE A 45 24.21 -11.12 10.05
CA PHE A 45 23.24 -11.20 8.99
C PHE A 45 21.83 -11.40 9.55
N SER A 46 20.86 -10.68 9.01
CA SER A 46 19.44 -10.83 9.36
C SER A 46 18.72 -11.54 8.24
N VAL A 47 18.27 -12.76 8.49
CA VAL A 47 17.50 -13.51 7.50
C VAL A 47 16.05 -13.06 7.52
N GLY A 48 15.65 -12.44 6.42
CA GLY A 48 14.28 -12.04 6.14
C GLY A 48 13.61 -12.92 5.08
N LEU A 49 12.51 -12.42 4.54
CA LEU A 49 11.77 -13.05 3.45
C LEU A 49 12.69 -13.33 2.24
N LEU A 50 13.53 -12.35 1.91
CA LEU A 50 14.63 -12.42 0.97
C LEU A 50 15.84 -11.79 1.63
N PRO A 51 16.92 -12.54 1.82
CA PRO A 51 18.17 -12.00 2.30
C PRO A 51 18.70 -10.95 1.32
N LYS A 52 19.11 -9.79 1.81
CA LYS A 52 19.63 -8.69 0.97
C LYS A 52 20.88 -9.04 0.17
N GLN A 53 21.55 -10.11 0.53
CA GLN A 53 22.82 -10.54 -0.05
C GLN A 53 22.72 -11.96 -0.62
N ILE A 54 21.53 -12.40 -1.00
CA ILE A 54 21.34 -13.72 -1.60
C ILE A 54 22.13 -13.89 -2.89
N GLU A 55 22.37 -12.78 -3.61
CA GLU A 55 23.22 -12.72 -4.80
C GLU A 55 24.68 -13.04 -4.48
N VAL A 56 25.16 -12.57 -3.32
CA VAL A 56 26.51 -12.87 -2.87
C VAL A 56 26.67 -14.36 -2.61
N LEU A 57 25.66 -14.98 -1.98
CA LEU A 57 25.63 -16.43 -1.79
C LEU A 57 25.62 -17.15 -3.14
N ALA A 58 24.72 -16.75 -4.05
CA ALA A 58 24.59 -17.35 -5.38
C ALA A 58 25.91 -17.28 -6.20
N ALA A 59 26.63 -16.15 -6.11
CA ALA A 59 27.92 -15.95 -6.79
C ALA A 59 29.08 -16.74 -6.16
N ARG A 60 28.90 -17.27 -4.93
CA ARG A 60 29.89 -18.12 -4.25
C ARG A 60 29.66 -19.60 -4.46
N LEU A 61 28.46 -19.99 -4.90
CA LEU A 61 28.13 -21.38 -5.18
C LEU A 61 28.79 -21.81 -6.51
N PRO A 62 29.18 -23.09 -6.63
CA PRO A 62 29.65 -23.63 -7.91
C PRO A 62 28.61 -23.48 -9.02
N GLY A 63 29.07 -23.20 -10.24
CA GLY A 63 28.21 -23.08 -11.41
C GLY A 63 27.85 -21.65 -11.79
N ASP A 64 26.75 -21.48 -12.51
CA ASP A 64 26.31 -20.18 -12.99
C ASP A 64 25.58 -19.37 -11.89
N PRO A 65 26.04 -18.15 -11.53
CA PRO A 65 25.45 -17.33 -10.49
C PRO A 65 23.98 -17.00 -10.69
N GLU A 66 23.51 -16.81 -11.93
CA GLU A 66 22.10 -16.47 -12.21
C GLU A 66 21.21 -17.69 -11.98
N SER A 67 21.65 -18.86 -12.43
CA SER A 67 20.94 -20.14 -12.18
C SER A 67 20.90 -20.47 -10.71
N ASN A 68 22.01 -20.32 -9.99
CA ASN A 68 22.08 -20.50 -8.54
C ASN A 68 21.11 -19.56 -7.80
N LEU A 69 21.03 -18.31 -8.24
CA LEU A 69 20.15 -17.32 -7.65
C LEU A 69 18.67 -17.68 -7.86
N ASP A 70 18.29 -18.05 -9.10
CA ASP A 70 16.92 -18.48 -9.39
C ASP A 70 16.54 -19.73 -8.60
N GLU A 71 17.45 -20.70 -8.48
CA GLU A 71 17.26 -21.89 -7.64
C GLU A 71 17.02 -21.51 -6.18
N LEU A 72 17.93 -20.74 -5.56
CA LEU A 72 17.82 -20.32 -4.16
C LEU A 72 16.49 -19.60 -3.89
N ILE A 73 16.09 -18.70 -4.79
CA ILE A 73 14.85 -17.96 -4.65
C ILE A 73 13.63 -18.86 -4.79
N CYS A 74 13.63 -19.71 -5.80
CA CYS A 74 12.49 -20.57 -6.11
C CYS A 74 12.31 -21.70 -5.10
N THR A 75 13.41 -22.26 -4.57
CA THR A 75 13.36 -23.45 -3.70
C THR A 75 13.44 -23.13 -2.21
N ASN A 76 14.14 -22.06 -1.80
CA ASN A 76 14.45 -21.80 -0.40
C ASN A 76 13.82 -20.52 0.18
N THR A 77 13.09 -19.73 -0.62
CA THR A 77 12.43 -18.52 -0.12
C THR A 77 10.92 -18.57 -0.28
N MET A 78 10.22 -17.64 0.38
CA MET A 78 8.78 -17.47 0.20
C MET A 78 8.42 -16.59 -1.01
N PHE A 79 9.41 -16.06 -1.71
CA PHE A 79 9.20 -15.12 -2.80
C PHE A 79 8.28 -15.63 -3.93
N PRO A 80 8.34 -16.91 -4.34
CA PRO A 80 7.44 -17.43 -5.38
C PRO A 80 5.96 -17.17 -5.08
N ALA A 81 5.55 -17.24 -3.81
CA ALA A 81 4.19 -16.97 -3.39
C ALA A 81 3.77 -15.49 -3.54
N TYR A 82 4.72 -14.56 -3.55
CA TYR A 82 4.47 -13.12 -3.77
C TYR A 82 4.38 -12.75 -5.24
N ARG A 83 5.05 -13.49 -6.12
CA ARG A 83 5.19 -13.17 -7.55
C ARG A 83 3.90 -12.77 -8.24
N PRO A 84 2.78 -13.51 -8.13
CA PRO A 84 1.54 -13.17 -8.82
C PRO A 84 0.88 -11.88 -8.31
N PHE A 85 1.28 -11.38 -7.13
CA PHE A 85 0.65 -10.24 -6.47
C PHE A 85 1.50 -8.96 -6.48
N LEU A 86 2.75 -9.02 -6.93
CA LEU A 86 3.66 -7.86 -6.86
C LEU A 86 3.36 -6.78 -7.89
N GLY A 87 2.74 -7.10 -9.00
CA GLY A 87 2.42 -6.18 -10.08
C GLY A 87 3.64 -5.49 -10.71
N VAL A 88 3.84 -5.67 -11.99
CA VAL A 88 4.83 -4.93 -12.79
C VAL A 88 4.10 -3.85 -13.56
N SER A 89 4.57 -2.59 -13.55
CA SER A 89 3.96 -1.55 -14.38
C SER A 89 4.24 -1.84 -15.86
N GLN A 90 3.22 -1.71 -16.71
CA GLN A 90 3.40 -1.81 -18.16
C GLN A 90 4.35 -0.72 -18.63
N GLY A 91 5.44 -1.10 -19.31
CA GLY A 91 6.45 -0.18 -19.84
C GLY A 91 7.65 0.10 -18.92
N GLY A 92 7.71 -0.53 -17.76
CA GLY A 92 8.93 -0.53 -16.96
C GLY A 92 9.92 -1.53 -17.56
N GLU A 93 11.10 -1.05 -17.99
CA GLU A 93 12.24 -1.93 -18.21
C GLU A 93 12.44 -2.82 -16.98
N PRO A 94 12.86 -4.08 -17.16
CA PRO A 94 13.28 -4.88 -16.02
C PRO A 94 14.28 -4.05 -15.23
N ALA A 95 14.12 -3.99 -13.91
CA ALA A 95 15.02 -3.24 -13.07
C ALA A 95 16.47 -3.65 -13.43
N PRO A 96 17.39 -2.69 -13.64
CA PRO A 96 18.75 -3.03 -14.05
C PRO A 96 19.35 -4.04 -13.10
N ALA A 97 20.13 -4.98 -13.65
CA ALA A 97 20.88 -5.97 -12.88
C ALA A 97 21.64 -5.27 -11.76
N GLY A 98 21.34 -5.60 -10.50
CA GLY A 98 21.89 -4.92 -9.31
C GLY A 98 20.93 -3.98 -8.56
N SER A 99 19.80 -3.60 -9.11
CA SER A 99 18.72 -3.02 -8.32
C SER A 99 17.98 -4.15 -7.61
N SER A 100 17.87 -4.06 -6.30
CA SER A 100 17.27 -5.06 -5.41
C SER A 100 16.34 -6.03 -6.15
N LEU A 101 16.87 -7.21 -6.39
CA LEU A 101 16.30 -8.28 -7.15
C LEU A 101 14.80 -8.38 -6.94
N PHE A 102 14.07 -8.56 -8.00
CA PHE A 102 12.68 -9.01 -7.99
C PHE A 102 11.65 -8.06 -7.37
N GLY A 103 11.92 -6.77 -7.30
CA GLY A 103 10.95 -5.82 -6.77
C GLY A 103 10.69 -5.98 -5.27
N VAL A 104 11.66 -6.46 -4.49
CA VAL A 104 11.59 -6.53 -3.01
C VAL A 104 11.26 -5.17 -2.41
N ALA A 105 11.70 -4.08 -3.04
CA ALA A 105 11.30 -2.73 -2.68
C ALA A 105 9.78 -2.48 -2.78
N ARG A 106 9.05 -3.34 -3.49
CA ARG A 106 7.59 -3.28 -3.68
C ARG A 106 6.81 -4.09 -2.63
N ILE A 107 7.49 -4.97 -1.89
CA ILE A 107 6.86 -5.68 -0.78
C ILE A 107 6.71 -4.69 0.38
N PRO A 108 5.49 -4.48 0.90
CA PRO A 108 5.28 -3.58 2.02
C PRO A 108 6.17 -3.94 3.22
N ARG A 109 6.78 -2.94 3.87
CA ARG A 109 7.65 -3.17 5.04
C ARG A 109 6.98 -3.99 6.15
N ARG A 110 5.64 -3.91 6.25
CA ARG A 110 4.86 -4.71 7.20
C ARG A 110 4.92 -6.20 6.92
N GLU A 111 5.02 -6.59 5.65
CA GLU A 111 5.21 -7.99 5.25
C GLU A 111 6.60 -8.49 5.65
N GLY A 112 7.63 -7.67 5.47
CA GLY A 112 8.99 -7.98 5.92
C GLY A 112 9.14 -8.14 7.43
N ALA A 113 8.27 -7.49 8.22
CA ALA A 113 8.30 -7.57 9.68
C ALA A 113 7.61 -8.84 10.27
N VAL A 114 6.85 -9.58 9.46
CA VAL A 114 6.14 -10.81 9.89
C VAL A 114 7.11 -11.95 10.17
N HIS A 115 8.36 -11.84 9.75
CA HIS A 115 9.38 -12.90 9.81
C HIS A 115 10.08 -13.09 11.17
N GLY A 116 9.56 -12.46 12.22
CA GLY A 116 10.13 -12.62 13.57
C GLY A 116 9.79 -13.94 14.29
N LYS A 117 9.10 -14.89 13.63
CA LYS A 117 8.65 -16.13 14.27
C LYS A 117 8.87 -17.32 13.36
N ALA A 118 9.78 -18.20 13.75
CA ALA A 118 9.86 -19.53 13.14
C ALA A 118 8.66 -20.37 13.56
N LYS A 119 8.09 -21.13 12.63
CA LYS A 119 6.92 -21.98 12.88
C LYS A 119 7.23 -23.43 12.50
N LEU A 120 6.83 -24.36 13.31
CA LEU A 120 7.00 -25.79 13.05
C LEU A 120 5.72 -26.59 13.31
N CYS A 121 5.65 -27.76 12.70
CA CYS A 121 4.71 -28.83 12.94
C CYS A 121 5.49 -30.03 13.49
N SER A 122 5.09 -30.57 14.64
CA SER A 122 5.80 -31.71 15.28
C SER A 122 5.81 -32.95 14.39
N THR A 123 4.71 -33.24 13.72
CA THR A 123 4.63 -34.38 12.80
C THR A 123 5.56 -34.23 11.60
N CYS A 124 5.73 -32.97 11.04
CA CYS A 124 6.76 -32.75 10.03
C CYS A 124 8.17 -33.06 10.56
N VAL A 125 8.49 -32.60 11.76
CA VAL A 125 9.82 -32.86 12.37
C VAL A 125 10.11 -34.38 12.49
N GLN A 126 9.13 -35.15 12.92
CA GLN A 126 9.24 -36.61 13.02
C GLN A 126 9.36 -37.25 11.64
N GLN A 127 8.55 -36.83 10.70
CA GLN A 127 8.54 -37.37 9.34
C GLN A 127 9.83 -37.05 8.58
N ASP A 128 10.33 -35.81 8.67
CA ASP A 128 11.59 -35.40 8.05
C ASP A 128 12.76 -36.27 8.54
N LEU A 129 12.81 -36.57 9.85
CA LEU A 129 13.83 -37.46 10.42
C LEU A 129 13.73 -38.87 9.83
N LEU A 130 12.53 -39.40 9.67
CA LEU A 130 12.31 -40.74 9.10
C LEU A 130 12.67 -40.81 7.62
N GLU A 131 12.29 -39.76 6.85
CA GLU A 131 12.46 -39.75 5.40
C GLU A 131 13.87 -39.33 4.97
N THR A 132 14.50 -38.38 5.65
CA THR A 132 15.77 -37.76 5.24
C THR A 132 16.91 -37.87 6.25
N GLY A 133 16.63 -38.36 7.43
CA GLY A 133 17.59 -38.44 8.55
C GLY A 133 17.87 -37.09 9.22
N TYR A 134 17.18 -35.99 8.78
CA TYR A 134 17.41 -34.65 9.30
C TYR A 134 16.11 -33.81 9.26
N ALA A 135 15.72 -33.25 10.40
CA ALA A 135 14.58 -32.34 10.43
C ALA A 135 14.98 -30.91 10.05
N TYR A 136 14.11 -30.20 9.36
CA TYR A 136 14.37 -28.86 8.83
C TYR A 136 13.14 -27.96 8.91
N TRP A 137 13.34 -26.66 8.72
CA TRP A 137 12.27 -25.67 8.74
C TRP A 137 11.65 -25.53 7.36
N HIS A 138 10.33 -25.76 7.25
CA HIS A 138 9.57 -25.67 6.01
C HIS A 138 9.16 -24.23 5.72
N ARG A 139 9.49 -23.71 4.52
CA ARG A 139 9.13 -22.34 4.13
C ARG A 139 7.62 -22.11 4.01
N SER A 140 6.85 -23.13 3.63
CA SER A 140 5.39 -23.09 3.55
C SER A 140 4.73 -22.77 4.89
N HIS A 141 5.30 -23.23 6.00
CA HIS A 141 4.81 -22.91 7.35
C HIS A 141 4.90 -21.41 7.66
N HIS A 142 5.83 -20.70 7.02
CA HIS A 142 6.11 -19.30 7.29
C HIS A 142 5.31 -18.33 6.44
N LEU A 143 4.53 -18.82 5.46
CA LEU A 143 3.69 -17.99 4.65
C LEU A 143 2.70 -17.17 5.50
N PRO A 144 2.49 -15.88 5.18
CA PRO A 144 1.49 -15.04 5.85
C PRO A 144 0.10 -15.66 5.78
N GLY A 145 -0.59 -15.68 6.92
CA GLY A 145 -1.93 -16.26 7.02
C GLY A 145 -1.95 -17.76 7.30
N VAL A 146 -0.85 -18.49 7.09
CA VAL A 146 -0.79 -19.93 7.38
C VAL A 146 -0.66 -20.14 8.89
N SER A 147 -1.68 -20.78 9.47
CA SER A 147 -1.82 -21.09 10.91
C SER A 147 -1.68 -22.57 11.21
N VAL A 148 -1.88 -23.42 10.21
CA VAL A 148 -1.80 -24.89 10.33
C VAL A 148 -0.89 -25.49 9.27
N CYS A 149 -0.36 -26.68 9.52
CA CYS A 149 0.40 -27.45 8.55
C CYS A 149 -0.52 -27.91 7.39
N TRP A 150 -0.13 -27.65 6.16
CA TRP A 150 -0.91 -28.06 4.99
C TRP A 150 -0.99 -29.59 4.86
N ARG A 151 0.06 -30.34 5.26
CA ARG A 151 0.14 -31.79 5.20
C ARG A 151 -0.65 -32.44 6.34
N HIS A 152 -0.38 -32.03 7.57
CA HIS A 152 -0.90 -32.71 8.79
C HIS A 152 -2.15 -32.04 9.39
N GLY A 153 -2.45 -30.78 9.04
CA GLY A 153 -3.57 -30.01 9.61
C GLY A 153 -3.35 -29.53 11.05
N GLU A 154 -2.17 -29.77 11.61
CA GLU A 154 -1.81 -29.35 12.96
C GLU A 154 -1.57 -27.84 13.05
N PRO A 155 -2.01 -27.17 14.13
CA PRO A 155 -1.63 -25.80 14.41
C PRO A 155 -0.11 -25.64 14.49
N LEU A 156 0.42 -24.67 13.75
CA LEU A 156 1.85 -24.39 13.73
C LEU A 156 2.30 -23.72 15.02
N MET A 157 3.26 -24.31 15.69
CA MET A 157 3.88 -23.75 16.89
C MET A 157 4.93 -22.72 16.50
N HIS A 158 4.98 -21.58 17.20
CA HIS A 158 5.99 -20.54 17.02
C HIS A 158 6.85 -20.29 18.28
N ALA A 159 6.56 -21.03 19.33
CA ALA A 159 7.27 -21.01 20.59
C ALA A 159 7.08 -22.36 21.30
N CYS A 160 7.93 -22.67 22.22
CA CYS A 160 7.82 -23.85 23.06
C CYS A 160 6.48 -23.89 23.79
N PRO A 161 5.68 -24.96 23.67
CA PRO A 161 4.39 -25.05 24.33
C PRO A 161 4.49 -25.14 25.87
N LYS A 162 5.65 -25.54 26.42
CA LYS A 162 5.87 -25.69 27.86
C LYS A 162 6.29 -24.38 28.53
N CYS A 163 7.20 -23.61 27.92
CA CYS A 163 7.77 -22.39 28.54
C CYS A 163 7.61 -21.11 27.70
N SER A 164 6.92 -21.19 26.57
CA SER A 164 6.68 -20.06 25.64
C SER A 164 7.97 -19.43 25.07
N HIS A 165 9.12 -20.11 25.20
CA HIS A 165 10.36 -19.65 24.61
C HIS A 165 10.26 -19.63 23.08
N PRO A 166 10.54 -18.50 22.39
CA PRO A 166 10.42 -18.43 20.93
C PRO A 166 11.50 -19.28 20.26
N PHE A 167 11.14 -19.97 19.18
CA PHE A 167 12.10 -20.79 18.42
C PHE A 167 13.13 -19.95 17.66
N PHE A 168 12.82 -18.71 17.35
CA PHE A 168 13.72 -17.81 16.63
C PHE A 168 14.11 -16.59 17.46
N ARG A 169 15.41 -16.24 17.45
CA ARG A 169 15.94 -14.99 17.99
C ARG A 169 16.68 -14.24 16.90
N LYS A 170 16.51 -12.91 16.85
CA LYS A 170 17.24 -12.05 15.91
C LYS A 170 18.75 -12.26 16.01
N LEU A 171 19.44 -12.19 14.87
CA LEU A 171 20.90 -12.27 14.74
C LEU A 171 21.49 -13.63 15.15
N ARG A 172 20.71 -14.69 15.21
CA ARG A 172 21.18 -16.05 15.45
C ARG A 172 20.70 -16.98 14.34
N LEU A 173 21.42 -18.08 14.18
CA LEU A 173 20.96 -19.19 13.36
C LEU A 173 19.66 -19.77 13.95
N LEU A 174 18.81 -20.30 13.08
CA LEU A 174 17.70 -21.13 13.54
C LEU A 174 18.25 -22.40 14.19
N PRO A 175 17.78 -22.81 15.38
CA PRO A 175 18.16 -24.11 15.93
C PRO A 175 17.66 -25.23 15.01
N ASN A 176 18.27 -26.44 15.13
CA ASN A 176 17.67 -27.59 14.49
C ASN A 176 16.29 -27.83 15.13
N PRO A 177 15.24 -28.16 14.35
CA PRO A 177 13.91 -28.46 14.91
C PRO A 177 13.88 -29.57 15.95
N THR A 178 14.88 -30.47 15.97
CA THR A 178 15.00 -31.54 16.95
C THR A 178 15.71 -31.14 18.26
N GLU A 179 16.37 -29.96 18.26
CA GLU A 179 17.04 -29.48 19.46
C GLU A 179 16.03 -29.23 20.58
N PRO A 180 16.28 -29.76 21.78
CA PRO A 180 15.39 -29.56 22.91
C PRO A 180 15.40 -28.08 23.33
N CYS A 181 14.25 -27.60 23.73
CA CYS A 181 14.11 -26.26 24.33
C CYS A 181 14.88 -26.23 25.67
N VAL A 182 15.28 -25.03 26.10
CA VAL A 182 15.95 -24.81 27.40
C VAL A 182 15.19 -25.39 28.62
N CYS A 183 13.89 -25.65 28.49
CA CYS A 183 13.07 -26.31 29.51
C CYS A 183 13.00 -27.84 29.37
N GLY A 184 13.75 -28.44 28.44
CA GLY A 184 13.78 -29.85 28.14
C GLY A 184 12.67 -30.36 27.22
N TRP A 185 11.73 -29.51 26.76
CA TRP A 185 10.72 -29.91 25.78
C TRP A 185 11.37 -30.14 24.40
N SER A 186 10.95 -31.21 23.72
CA SER A 186 11.35 -31.51 22.35
C SER A 186 10.15 -31.57 21.40
N ALA A 187 10.34 -31.20 20.13
CA ALA A 187 9.32 -31.39 19.09
C ALA A 187 9.06 -32.89 18.79
N LEU A 188 9.91 -33.76 19.27
CA LEU A 188 9.78 -35.22 19.19
C LEU A 188 8.98 -35.82 20.35
N ASP A 189 8.70 -35.05 21.39
CA ASP A 189 7.91 -35.53 22.52
C ASP A 189 6.51 -35.93 22.07
N PRO A 190 5.93 -37.01 22.60
CA PRO A 190 4.55 -37.37 22.34
C PRO A 190 3.62 -36.20 22.69
N ALA A 191 2.87 -35.72 21.72
CA ALA A 191 1.93 -34.62 21.93
C ALA A 191 0.51 -35.06 21.54
N THR A 192 -0.48 -34.58 22.28
CA THR A 192 -1.86 -34.69 21.85
C THR A 192 -2.05 -33.70 20.67
N VAL A 193 -2.10 -34.23 19.47
CA VAL A 193 -2.21 -33.41 18.26
C VAL A 193 -3.62 -32.84 18.18
N LYS A 194 -3.72 -31.51 18.36
CA LYS A 194 -4.92 -30.76 18.02
C LYS A 194 -4.98 -30.60 16.50
N GLN A 195 -6.17 -30.72 15.94
CA GLN A 195 -6.39 -30.44 14.52
C GLN A 195 -6.93 -29.02 14.35
N GLY A 196 -6.40 -28.30 13.36
CA GLY A 196 -7.00 -27.07 12.91
C GLY A 196 -8.30 -27.31 12.14
N THR A 197 -8.96 -26.25 11.76
CA THR A 197 -10.18 -26.36 10.95
C THR A 197 -9.88 -26.83 9.53
N VAL A 198 -10.84 -27.49 8.89
CA VAL A 198 -10.71 -27.90 7.47
C VAL A 198 -10.44 -26.69 6.56
N LEU A 199 -11.01 -25.54 6.87
CA LEU A 199 -10.81 -24.30 6.11
C LEU A 199 -9.39 -23.76 6.23
N GLU A 200 -8.80 -23.80 7.44
CA GLU A 200 -7.41 -23.41 7.64
C GLU A 200 -6.45 -24.37 6.93
N LYS A 201 -6.74 -25.68 6.95
CA LYS A 201 -5.96 -26.68 6.21
C LYS A 201 -6.05 -26.44 4.70
N ASN A 202 -7.25 -26.23 4.16
CA ASN A 202 -7.45 -25.93 2.75
C ASN A 202 -6.75 -24.63 2.33
N PHE A 203 -6.72 -23.63 3.21
CA PHE A 203 -5.96 -22.39 2.96
C PHE A 203 -4.46 -22.65 2.95
N ALA A 204 -3.94 -23.41 3.92
CA ALA A 204 -2.53 -23.76 3.98
C ALA A 204 -2.11 -24.59 2.75
N GLN A 205 -2.95 -25.50 2.29
CA GLN A 205 -2.76 -26.26 1.05
C GLN A 205 -2.69 -25.33 -0.18
N PHE A 206 -3.66 -24.45 -0.33
CA PHE A 206 -3.67 -23.46 -1.41
C PHE A 206 -2.40 -22.59 -1.41
N ALA A 207 -2.01 -22.08 -0.22
CA ALA A 207 -0.82 -21.26 -0.08
C ALA A 207 0.47 -22.03 -0.42
N TYR A 208 0.56 -23.30 -0.01
CA TYR A 208 1.65 -24.21 -0.39
C TYR A 208 1.70 -24.41 -1.92
N GLU A 209 0.57 -24.72 -2.56
CA GLU A 209 0.51 -24.93 -3.99
C GLU A 209 0.90 -23.67 -4.77
N VAL A 210 0.46 -22.48 -4.34
CA VAL A 210 0.91 -21.21 -4.94
C VAL A 210 2.42 -21.00 -4.76
N LEU A 211 3.00 -21.38 -3.60
CA LEU A 211 4.43 -21.29 -3.34
C LEU A 211 5.26 -22.17 -4.27
N GLN A 212 4.76 -23.36 -4.63
CA GLN A 212 5.49 -24.33 -5.47
C GLN A 212 5.45 -23.96 -6.96
N ARG A 213 4.62 -23.01 -7.38
CA ARG A 213 4.44 -22.64 -8.78
C ARG A 213 5.38 -21.53 -9.22
N LYS A 214 5.83 -21.63 -10.47
CA LYS A 214 6.64 -20.59 -11.12
C LYS A 214 5.73 -19.59 -11.85
N PHE A 215 5.01 -18.76 -11.11
CA PHE A 215 4.25 -17.67 -11.72
C PHE A 215 5.18 -16.70 -12.42
N PRO A 216 4.84 -16.20 -13.63
CA PRO A 216 5.52 -15.05 -14.21
C PRO A 216 5.24 -13.80 -13.36
N LEU A 217 6.09 -12.78 -13.50
CA LEU A 217 5.74 -11.45 -12.95
C LEU A 217 4.51 -10.93 -13.70
N MET A 218 3.47 -10.62 -12.95
CA MET A 218 2.19 -10.18 -13.49
C MET A 218 2.08 -8.66 -13.47
N SER A 219 1.40 -8.06 -14.46
CA SER A 219 1.01 -6.67 -14.33
C SER A 219 -0.15 -6.54 -13.33
N CYS A 220 -0.25 -5.37 -12.69
CA CYS A 220 -1.38 -5.07 -11.81
C CYS A 220 -2.71 -5.16 -12.55
N GLU A 221 -2.72 -4.77 -13.82
CA GLU A 221 -3.88 -4.82 -14.70
C GLU A 221 -4.32 -6.25 -14.97
N THR A 222 -3.38 -7.18 -15.17
CA THR A 222 -3.67 -8.60 -15.38
C THR A 222 -4.32 -9.22 -14.15
N LEU A 223 -3.71 -9.03 -12.99
CA LEU A 223 -4.27 -9.51 -11.72
C LEU A 223 -5.64 -8.89 -11.44
N GLY A 224 -5.78 -7.58 -11.63
CA GLY A 224 -7.04 -6.85 -11.46
C GLY A 224 -8.14 -7.34 -12.39
N ALA A 225 -7.82 -7.55 -13.68
CA ALA A 225 -8.77 -8.08 -14.66
C ALA A 225 -9.24 -9.50 -14.30
N SER A 226 -8.32 -10.35 -13.83
CA SER A 226 -8.63 -11.69 -13.35
C SER A 226 -9.60 -11.65 -12.15
N TYR A 227 -9.35 -10.83 -11.15
CA TYR A 227 -10.25 -10.64 -10.00
C TYR A 227 -11.63 -10.10 -10.43
N VAL A 228 -11.68 -9.07 -11.27
CA VAL A 228 -12.95 -8.51 -11.77
C VAL A 228 -13.76 -9.55 -12.51
N ARG A 229 -13.12 -10.33 -13.39
CA ARG A 229 -13.78 -11.40 -14.15
C ARG A 229 -14.36 -12.48 -13.25
N GLN A 230 -13.60 -12.91 -12.24
CA GLN A 230 -14.05 -13.93 -11.30
C GLN A 230 -15.13 -13.41 -10.35
N CYS A 231 -15.00 -12.17 -9.88
CA CYS A 231 -16.05 -11.50 -9.11
C CYS A 231 -17.35 -11.38 -9.91
N ARG A 232 -17.27 -11.10 -11.23
CA ARG A 232 -18.45 -11.06 -12.10
C ARG A 232 -19.12 -12.42 -12.20
N LYS A 233 -18.35 -13.49 -12.41
CA LYS A 233 -18.88 -14.87 -12.45
C LYS A 233 -19.60 -15.25 -11.16
N ARG A 234 -19.11 -14.76 -10.01
CA ARG A 234 -19.67 -15.08 -8.69
C ARG A 234 -20.71 -14.06 -8.19
N GLY A 235 -21.11 -13.09 -9.01
CA GLY A 235 -22.13 -12.10 -8.68
C GLY A 235 -21.69 -11.02 -7.67
N PHE A 236 -20.40 -10.76 -7.54
CA PHE A 236 -19.83 -9.71 -6.68
C PHE A 236 -19.58 -8.39 -7.42
N VAL A 237 -20.08 -8.21 -8.64
CA VAL A 237 -19.92 -6.98 -9.42
C VAL A 237 -21.24 -6.24 -9.53
N HIS A 238 -21.21 -4.92 -9.32
CA HIS A 238 -22.34 -4.02 -9.58
C HIS A 238 -21.92 -3.01 -10.66
N GLY A 239 -22.50 -3.14 -11.86
CA GLY A 239 -22.03 -2.40 -13.04
C GLY A 239 -20.59 -2.78 -13.42
N SER A 240 -19.67 -1.82 -13.36
CA SER A 240 -18.24 -2.02 -13.59
C SER A 240 -17.41 -2.19 -12.31
N LEU A 241 -18.00 -2.01 -11.13
CA LEU A 241 -17.30 -1.99 -9.86
C LEU A 241 -17.47 -3.30 -9.10
N ILE A 242 -16.40 -3.73 -8.42
CA ILE A 242 -16.47 -4.86 -7.49
C ILE A 242 -17.19 -4.40 -6.22
N GLY A 243 -18.23 -5.13 -5.82
CA GLY A 243 -18.94 -4.96 -4.56
C GLY A 243 -18.12 -5.52 -3.41
N THR A 244 -17.15 -4.75 -2.93
CA THR A 244 -16.19 -5.19 -1.90
C THR A 244 -16.89 -5.60 -0.60
N ALA A 245 -17.95 -4.93 -0.19
CA ALA A 245 -18.75 -5.30 0.98
C ALA A 245 -19.36 -6.70 0.83
N LYS A 246 -20.03 -6.98 -0.30
CA LYS A 246 -20.63 -8.28 -0.57
C LYS A 246 -19.60 -9.40 -0.65
N LEU A 247 -18.44 -9.13 -1.25
CA LEU A 247 -17.33 -10.07 -1.30
C LEU A 247 -16.78 -10.34 0.11
N PHE A 248 -16.61 -9.30 0.91
CA PHE A 248 -16.14 -9.42 2.28
C PHE A 248 -17.10 -10.24 3.15
N ASP A 249 -18.40 -9.98 3.07
CA ASP A 249 -19.42 -10.73 3.81
C ASP A 249 -19.43 -12.21 3.40
N SER A 250 -19.25 -12.51 2.11
CA SER A 250 -19.10 -13.88 1.62
C SER A 250 -17.86 -14.58 2.17
N ILE A 251 -16.72 -13.86 2.28
CA ILE A 251 -15.50 -14.38 2.91
C ILE A 251 -15.72 -14.63 4.40
N ARG A 252 -16.34 -13.67 5.11
CA ARG A 252 -16.68 -13.83 6.54
C ARG A 252 -17.57 -15.05 6.78
N THR A 253 -18.60 -15.20 5.97
CA THR A 253 -19.52 -16.36 6.09
C THR A 253 -18.78 -17.68 5.90
N LYS A 254 -17.79 -17.72 4.98
CA LYS A 254 -17.04 -18.95 4.72
C LYS A 254 -16.03 -19.26 5.81
N TYR A 255 -15.21 -18.29 6.23
CA TYR A 255 -14.09 -18.53 7.14
C TYR A 255 -14.43 -18.32 8.62
N GLY A 256 -15.35 -17.43 8.92
CA GLY A 256 -15.64 -16.95 10.28
C GLY A 256 -14.63 -15.91 10.79
N ASP A 257 -15.07 -15.06 11.71
CA ASP A 257 -14.26 -13.96 12.24
C ASP A 257 -13.02 -14.45 13.01
N GLU A 258 -13.14 -15.56 13.71
CA GLU A 258 -12.05 -16.13 14.51
C GLU A 258 -10.90 -16.65 13.62
N ALA A 259 -11.21 -17.39 12.56
CA ALA A 259 -10.20 -17.87 11.62
C ALA A 259 -9.54 -16.69 10.88
N LEU A 260 -10.33 -15.72 10.40
CA LEU A 260 -9.79 -14.53 9.75
C LEU A 260 -8.86 -13.73 10.66
N SER A 261 -9.16 -13.60 11.94
CA SER A 261 -8.31 -12.92 12.93
C SER A 261 -6.98 -13.66 13.16
N ARG A 262 -6.99 -15.00 13.08
CA ARG A 262 -5.76 -15.80 13.15
C ARG A 262 -4.91 -15.66 11.88
N MET A 263 -5.57 -15.61 10.72
CA MET A 263 -4.91 -15.54 9.41
C MET A 263 -4.38 -14.14 9.08
N ASP A 264 -5.08 -13.09 9.50
CA ASP A 264 -4.67 -11.69 9.30
C ASP A 264 -4.86 -10.89 10.59
N LYS A 265 -3.75 -10.56 11.26
CA LYS A 265 -3.78 -9.80 12.52
C LYS A 265 -4.40 -8.41 12.43
N ALA A 266 -4.49 -7.85 11.22
CA ALA A 266 -5.14 -6.57 10.98
C ALA A 266 -6.62 -6.73 10.60
N TYR A 267 -7.16 -7.95 10.67
CA TYR A 267 -8.58 -8.19 10.51
C TYR A 267 -9.35 -7.64 11.71
N GLU A 268 -10.37 -6.84 11.43
CA GLU A 268 -11.32 -6.36 12.41
C GLU A 268 -12.73 -6.53 11.83
N ALA A 269 -13.58 -7.21 12.57
CA ALA A 269 -14.99 -7.38 12.20
C ALA A 269 -15.67 -6.01 12.00
N GLY A 270 -16.35 -5.83 10.87
CA GLY A 270 -17.06 -4.59 10.53
C GLY A 270 -16.23 -3.52 9.80
N LYS A 271 -14.90 -3.68 9.65
CA LYS A 271 -14.06 -2.72 8.88
C LYS A 271 -13.78 -3.20 7.45
N HIS A 272 -14.81 -3.62 6.74
CA HIS A 272 -14.73 -4.16 5.38
C HIS A 272 -14.08 -3.21 4.36
N ASP A 273 -14.37 -1.90 4.44
CA ASP A 273 -13.86 -0.89 3.50
C ASP A 273 -12.33 -0.74 3.51
N GLN A 274 -11.69 -1.18 4.59
CA GLN A 274 -10.25 -1.10 4.76
C GLN A 274 -9.55 -2.44 4.49
N TRP A 275 -10.27 -3.55 4.54
CA TRP A 275 -9.70 -4.88 4.42
C TRP A 275 -9.53 -5.32 2.96
N ILE A 276 -10.52 -5.06 2.07
CA ILE A 276 -10.43 -5.30 0.64
C ILE A 276 -10.16 -3.98 -0.09
N ARG A 277 -8.96 -3.84 -0.66
CA ARG A 277 -8.56 -2.68 -1.45
C ARG A 277 -7.97 -3.15 -2.78
N PHE A 278 -8.79 -3.18 -3.82
CA PHE A 278 -8.31 -3.42 -5.18
C PHE A 278 -7.84 -2.12 -5.83
N ARG A 279 -6.75 -1.53 -5.30
CA ARG A 279 -6.10 -0.36 -5.88
C ARG A 279 -4.75 -0.77 -6.42
N PHE A 280 -4.71 -1.02 -7.71
CA PHE A 280 -3.49 -1.42 -8.41
C PHE A 280 -2.75 -0.18 -8.94
N TYR A 281 -2.06 0.54 -8.05
CA TYR A 281 -1.29 1.71 -8.43
C TYR A 281 0.21 1.41 -8.49
N ASN A 282 0.85 1.77 -9.61
CA ASN A 282 2.30 1.86 -9.79
C ASN A 282 3.11 0.60 -9.42
N GLY A 283 2.57 -0.59 -9.67
CA GLY A 283 3.29 -1.84 -9.47
C GLY A 283 3.62 -2.15 -8.01
N GLN A 284 2.87 -1.63 -7.06
CA GLN A 284 2.98 -1.98 -5.64
C GLN A 284 1.85 -2.93 -5.23
N MET A 285 2.20 -3.89 -4.37
CA MET A 285 1.19 -4.73 -3.74
C MET A 285 0.35 -3.87 -2.79
N ASP A 286 -0.95 -3.78 -3.04
CA ASP A 286 -1.88 -2.90 -2.33
C ASP A 286 -2.43 -3.50 -1.03
N MET A 287 -2.34 -4.82 -0.89
CA MET A 287 -2.79 -5.58 0.28
C MET A 287 -1.71 -6.55 0.75
N PRO A 288 -1.71 -6.95 2.03
CA PRO A 288 -0.88 -8.03 2.55
C PRO A 288 -1.10 -9.35 1.79
N LEU A 289 -0.04 -10.17 1.65
CA LEU A 289 -0.09 -11.45 0.97
C LEU A 289 -1.20 -12.36 1.50
N ALA A 290 -1.36 -12.43 2.83
CA ALA A 290 -2.43 -13.21 3.45
C ALA A 290 -3.82 -12.87 2.89
N ARG A 291 -4.12 -11.58 2.73
CA ARG A 291 -5.41 -11.13 2.17
C ARG A 291 -5.55 -11.50 0.71
N HIS A 292 -4.51 -11.28 -0.09
CA HIS A 292 -4.51 -11.69 -1.49
C HIS A 292 -4.77 -13.19 -1.62
N MET A 293 -4.12 -14.03 -0.81
CA MET A 293 -4.31 -15.47 -0.83
C MET A 293 -5.72 -15.89 -0.36
N ILE A 294 -6.26 -15.27 0.70
CA ILE A 294 -7.63 -15.54 1.16
C ILE A 294 -8.64 -15.20 0.06
N ILE A 295 -8.48 -14.04 -0.57
CA ILE A 295 -9.36 -13.59 -1.65
C ILE A 295 -9.21 -14.50 -2.88
N ALA A 296 -7.98 -14.84 -3.26
CA ALA A 296 -7.71 -15.73 -4.38
C ALA A 296 -8.32 -17.11 -4.13
N GLN A 297 -8.08 -17.73 -2.98
CA GLN A 297 -8.69 -19.01 -2.65
C GLN A 297 -10.23 -18.94 -2.60
N HIS A 298 -10.77 -17.84 -2.06
CA HIS A 298 -12.22 -17.67 -2.03
C HIS A 298 -12.81 -17.55 -3.43
N LEU A 299 -12.16 -16.80 -4.33
CA LEU A 299 -12.66 -16.54 -5.68
C LEU A 299 -12.39 -17.71 -6.64
N PHE A 300 -11.24 -18.33 -6.59
CA PHE A 300 -10.82 -19.34 -7.57
C PHE A 300 -11.01 -20.77 -7.05
N GLY A 301 -10.88 -20.99 -5.76
CA GLY A 301 -11.03 -22.31 -5.13
C GLY A 301 -9.73 -23.08 -5.03
N SER A 302 -9.06 -23.32 -6.16
CA SER A 302 -7.77 -24.01 -6.25
C SER A 302 -6.66 -23.13 -6.80
N ALA A 303 -5.41 -23.53 -6.61
CA ALA A 303 -4.26 -22.86 -7.19
C ALA A 303 -4.19 -23.09 -8.72
N ASP A 304 -4.70 -24.23 -9.21
CA ASP A 304 -4.83 -24.51 -10.65
C ASP A 304 -5.77 -23.53 -11.33
N ASP A 305 -6.97 -23.34 -10.78
CA ASP A 305 -7.95 -22.40 -11.31
C ASP A 305 -7.44 -20.95 -11.25
N PHE A 306 -6.71 -20.61 -10.20
CA PHE A 306 -6.08 -19.28 -10.08
C PHE A 306 -5.02 -19.08 -11.17
N GLU A 307 -4.12 -20.02 -11.37
CA GLU A 307 -3.10 -19.96 -12.40
C GLU A 307 -3.71 -19.92 -13.81
N ALA A 308 -4.66 -20.78 -14.10
CA ALA A 308 -5.37 -20.81 -15.38
C ALA A 308 -6.09 -19.48 -15.67
N ALA A 309 -6.68 -18.85 -14.65
CA ALA A 309 -7.32 -17.56 -14.80
C ALA A 309 -6.31 -16.44 -15.12
N LEU A 310 -5.14 -16.44 -14.48
CA LEU A 310 -4.07 -15.48 -14.75
C LEU A 310 -3.50 -15.67 -16.17
N GLN A 311 -3.23 -16.90 -16.57
CA GLN A 311 -2.75 -17.21 -17.92
C GLN A 311 -3.74 -16.78 -19.01
N LYS A 312 -5.04 -17.00 -18.76
CA LYS A 312 -6.09 -16.54 -19.66
C LYS A 312 -6.09 -15.02 -19.83
N GLU A 313 -5.91 -14.26 -18.76
CA GLU A 313 -5.84 -12.80 -18.85
C GLU A 313 -4.59 -12.33 -19.60
N LEU A 314 -3.44 -12.99 -19.40
CA LEU A 314 -2.23 -12.72 -20.19
C LEU A 314 -2.47 -12.90 -21.68
N ILE A 315 -3.08 -14.03 -22.08
CA ILE A 315 -3.40 -14.30 -23.50
C ILE A 315 -4.34 -13.23 -24.06
N LEU A 316 -5.38 -12.84 -23.30
CA LEU A 316 -6.33 -11.82 -23.72
C LEU A 316 -5.69 -10.44 -23.88
N GLN A 317 -4.77 -10.08 -22.99
CA GLN A 317 -4.02 -8.82 -23.08
C GLN A 317 -3.05 -8.81 -24.25
N HIS A 318 -2.34 -9.91 -24.50
CA HIS A 318 -1.49 -10.07 -25.67
C HIS A 318 -2.29 -9.96 -26.98
N ALA A 319 -3.45 -10.61 -27.05
CA ALA A 319 -4.35 -10.51 -28.20
C ALA A 319 -4.92 -9.10 -28.40
N ALA A 320 -5.26 -8.39 -27.31
CA ALA A 320 -5.71 -7.02 -27.36
C ALA A 320 -4.58 -6.07 -27.78
N GLY A 321 -3.37 -6.28 -27.27
CA GLY A 321 -2.17 -5.55 -27.67
C GLY A 321 -1.81 -5.76 -29.15
N ALA A 322 -1.94 -6.98 -29.64
CA ALA A 322 -1.75 -7.30 -31.07
C ALA A 322 -2.81 -6.60 -31.95
N LYS A 323 -4.09 -6.65 -31.54
CA LYS A 323 -5.18 -5.91 -32.22
C LYS A 323 -5.01 -4.40 -32.16
N SER A 324 -4.45 -3.88 -31.08
CA SER A 324 -4.12 -2.45 -30.94
C SER A 324 -2.95 -2.06 -31.85
N ARG A 325 -1.93 -2.93 -31.98
CA ARG A 325 -0.83 -2.72 -32.94
C ARG A 325 -1.31 -2.77 -34.39
N LEU A 326 -2.21 -3.68 -34.73
CA LEU A 326 -2.84 -3.76 -36.05
C LEU A 326 -3.80 -2.57 -36.34
N LYS A 327 -4.40 -1.98 -35.29
CA LYS A 327 -5.16 -0.71 -35.42
C LYS A 327 -4.27 0.54 -35.53
N LEU A 328 -3.01 0.46 -35.15
CA LEU A 328 -2.02 1.55 -35.20
C LEU A 328 -1.40 1.75 -36.59
N GLU A 329 -1.79 1.01 -37.61
CA GLU A 329 -1.48 1.29 -39.02
C GLU A 329 -2.41 2.34 -39.68
N LYS A 330 -3.33 2.93 -38.93
CA LYS A 330 -3.89 4.23 -39.33
C LYS A 330 -2.82 5.29 -39.12
N PRO A 331 -2.55 6.18 -40.11
CA PRO A 331 -1.50 7.18 -40.00
C PRO A 331 -1.69 7.94 -38.69
N GLN A 332 -0.72 7.83 -37.78
CA GLN A 332 -0.71 8.65 -36.56
C GLN A 332 -0.62 10.09 -37.00
N LEU A 333 -1.70 10.83 -36.83
CA LEU A 333 -1.61 12.28 -36.86
C LEU A 333 -0.45 12.68 -35.94
N GLY A 334 0.53 13.43 -36.46
CA GLY A 334 1.65 13.91 -35.66
C GLY A 334 1.12 14.61 -34.40
N ARG A 335 1.87 14.58 -33.31
CA ARG A 335 1.49 15.17 -32.01
C ARG A 335 0.82 16.54 -32.13
N LYS A 336 1.31 17.37 -33.04
CA LYS A 336 0.77 18.69 -33.38
C LYS A 336 -0.70 18.60 -33.87
N ALA A 337 -0.98 17.69 -34.80
CA ALA A 337 -2.30 17.49 -35.35
C ALA A 337 -3.30 16.93 -34.33
N GLN A 338 -2.85 16.04 -33.44
CA GLN A 338 -3.68 15.50 -32.35
C GLN A 338 -4.09 16.59 -31.34
N HIS A 339 -3.15 17.45 -30.95
CA HIS A 339 -3.44 18.54 -30.02
C HIS A 339 -4.32 19.61 -30.66
N ARG A 340 -4.09 19.95 -31.95
CA ARG A 340 -4.98 20.85 -32.72
C ARG A 340 -6.38 20.26 -32.81
N GLN A 341 -6.53 19.01 -33.20
CA GLN A 341 -7.83 18.34 -33.30
C GLN A 341 -8.61 18.37 -31.97
N LYS A 342 -7.91 18.21 -30.84
CA LYS A 342 -8.53 18.27 -29.51
C LYS A 342 -9.07 19.66 -29.21
N ILE A 343 -8.35 20.71 -29.56
CA ILE A 343 -8.81 22.11 -29.41
C ILE A 343 -9.95 22.40 -30.39
N ASP A 344 -9.82 22.05 -31.68
CA ASP A 344 -10.88 22.24 -32.68
C ASP A 344 -12.18 21.54 -32.25
N THR A 345 -12.12 20.35 -31.67
CA THR A 345 -13.31 19.65 -31.14
C THR A 345 -13.98 20.45 -30.01
N ILE A 346 -13.22 21.07 -29.14
CA ILE A 346 -13.76 21.90 -28.05
C ILE A 346 -14.39 23.19 -28.62
N LEU A 347 -13.69 23.81 -29.56
CA LEU A 347 -14.15 25.02 -30.21
C LEU A 347 -15.40 24.81 -31.11
N ALA A 348 -15.56 23.57 -31.64
CA ALA A 348 -16.75 23.23 -32.45
C ALA A 348 -18.02 23.08 -31.62
N VAL A 349 -17.88 22.64 -30.34
CA VAL A 349 -19.03 22.33 -29.46
C VAL A 349 -19.42 23.54 -28.61
N ARG A 350 -18.53 24.51 -28.43
CA ARG A 350 -18.76 25.61 -27.50
C ARG A 350 -18.37 26.97 -28.09
N ALA A 351 -19.30 27.92 -28.03
CA ALA A 351 -19.03 29.33 -28.28
C ALA A 351 -18.30 29.97 -27.09
N ASN A 352 -17.50 30.99 -27.30
CA ASN A 352 -16.76 31.75 -26.28
C ASN A 352 -15.81 30.92 -25.41
N VAL A 353 -14.92 30.18 -26.07
CA VAL A 353 -13.81 29.49 -25.41
C VAL A 353 -12.63 30.46 -25.35
N ASP A 354 -12.19 30.77 -24.13
CA ASP A 354 -10.96 31.53 -23.88
C ASP A 354 -9.80 30.62 -23.55
N LEU A 355 -8.62 31.18 -23.44
CA LEU A 355 -7.41 30.44 -23.09
C LEU A 355 -7.50 29.79 -21.68
N GLY A 356 -8.12 30.48 -20.72
CA GLY A 356 -8.36 29.96 -19.37
C GLY A 356 -9.21 28.70 -19.40
N TYR A 357 -10.30 28.73 -20.21
CA TYR A 357 -11.12 27.53 -20.39
C TYR A 357 -10.35 26.34 -20.97
N LEU A 358 -9.46 26.58 -21.93
CA LEU A 358 -8.62 25.53 -22.51
C LEU A 358 -7.61 24.97 -21.49
N TRP A 359 -7.05 25.81 -20.64
CA TRP A 359 -6.18 25.35 -19.54
C TRP A 359 -6.91 24.42 -18.56
N ASP A 360 -8.17 24.69 -18.25
CA ASP A 360 -8.96 23.88 -17.33
C ASP A 360 -9.46 22.56 -17.93
N ASN A 361 -9.78 22.54 -19.24
CA ASN A 361 -10.47 21.41 -19.87
C ASN A 361 -9.63 20.61 -20.87
N ALA A 362 -8.49 21.13 -21.29
CA ALA A 362 -7.57 20.51 -22.25
C ALA A 362 -6.10 20.75 -21.90
N TYR A 363 -5.76 20.77 -20.63
CA TYR A 363 -4.44 21.15 -20.09
C TYR A 363 -3.23 20.66 -20.92
N GLN A 364 -3.17 19.34 -21.23
CA GLN A 364 -2.03 18.79 -21.96
C GLN A 364 -1.92 19.33 -23.39
N ALA A 365 -3.06 19.46 -24.09
CA ALA A 365 -3.08 19.99 -25.44
C ALA A 365 -2.76 21.49 -25.46
N THR A 366 -3.35 22.25 -24.54
CA THR A 366 -3.12 23.69 -24.38
C THR A 366 -1.67 23.98 -24.04
N ARG A 367 -1.10 23.28 -23.07
CA ARG A 367 0.31 23.42 -22.69
C ARG A 367 1.23 23.16 -23.88
N TRP A 368 1.04 22.01 -24.55
CA TRP A 368 1.88 21.65 -25.68
C TRP A 368 1.80 22.67 -26.83
N LEU A 369 0.58 23.13 -27.18
CA LEU A 369 0.36 24.12 -28.24
C LEU A 369 0.90 25.48 -27.85
N THR A 370 0.81 25.89 -26.59
CA THR A 370 1.41 27.14 -26.10
C THR A 370 2.93 27.11 -26.24
N GLU A 371 3.58 25.97 -26.01
CA GLU A 371 5.04 25.81 -26.10
C GLU A 371 5.53 25.65 -27.57
N HIS A 372 4.75 24.99 -28.45
CA HIS A 372 5.22 24.55 -29.77
C HIS A 372 4.44 25.11 -30.96
N ASP A 373 3.28 25.71 -30.74
CA ASP A 373 2.38 26.15 -31.81
C ASP A 373 1.41 27.29 -31.36
N ASN A 374 1.97 28.20 -30.59
CA ASN A 374 1.18 29.29 -29.94
C ASN A 374 0.46 30.19 -30.93
N ALA A 375 1.10 30.48 -32.10
CA ALA A 375 0.49 31.31 -33.14
C ALA A 375 -0.86 30.75 -33.62
N TRP A 376 -0.92 29.45 -33.93
CA TRP A 376 -2.14 28.77 -34.32
C TRP A 376 -3.20 28.78 -33.21
N LEU A 377 -2.78 28.56 -31.95
CA LEU A 377 -3.70 28.54 -30.80
C LEU A 377 -4.35 29.92 -30.60
N MET A 378 -3.57 30.97 -30.69
CA MET A 378 -4.07 32.36 -30.55
C MET A 378 -4.94 32.78 -31.72
N GLU A 379 -4.57 32.42 -32.96
CA GLU A 379 -5.41 32.64 -34.14
C GLU A 379 -6.81 32.02 -33.99
N LYS A 380 -6.87 30.77 -33.51
CA LYS A 380 -8.14 30.07 -33.27
C LYS A 380 -9.02 30.71 -32.19
N LEU A 381 -8.39 31.28 -31.16
CA LEU A 381 -9.12 32.00 -30.10
C LEU A 381 -9.56 33.42 -30.51
N SER A 382 -8.90 34.03 -31.49
CA SER A 382 -9.17 35.39 -31.93
C SER A 382 -10.31 35.47 -32.97
N THR A 383 -10.80 34.35 -33.50
CA THR A 383 -11.85 34.32 -34.52
C THR A 383 -13.23 34.45 -33.86
N PRO A 384 -13.96 35.55 -34.03
CA PRO A 384 -15.28 35.71 -33.41
C PRO A 384 -16.29 34.75 -34.05
N LYS A 385 -16.92 33.91 -33.23
CA LYS A 385 -18.01 33.03 -33.64
C LYS A 385 -19.34 33.62 -33.19
N HIS A 386 -20.32 33.57 -34.07
CA HIS A 386 -21.72 33.97 -33.84
C HIS A 386 -22.27 33.23 -32.59
N VAL A 387 -22.85 34.00 -31.68
CA VAL A 387 -23.41 33.52 -30.42
C VAL A 387 -24.82 32.99 -30.67
N PRO A 388 -25.16 31.73 -30.32
CA PRO A 388 -26.55 31.35 -30.15
C PRO A 388 -27.06 31.91 -28.81
N GLU A 389 -28.28 32.36 -28.79
CA GLU A 389 -29.02 32.94 -27.68
C GLU A 389 -28.89 32.10 -26.39
N VAL A 390 -28.55 32.75 -25.29
CA VAL A 390 -28.43 32.15 -23.96
C VAL A 390 -29.83 31.90 -23.45
N VAL A 391 -30.22 30.64 -23.34
CA VAL A 391 -31.37 30.24 -22.52
C VAL A 391 -30.99 30.46 -21.05
N GLU A 392 -31.63 31.36 -20.37
CA GLU A 392 -31.54 31.53 -18.91
C GLU A 392 -32.04 30.25 -18.21
N GLU A 393 -31.12 29.44 -17.74
CA GLU A 393 -31.47 28.35 -16.83
C GLU A 393 -31.61 28.89 -15.41
N VAL A 394 -32.80 28.79 -14.90
CA VAL A 394 -33.16 29.17 -13.52
C VAL A 394 -32.36 28.37 -12.51
N SER A 395 -31.82 29.03 -11.48
CA SER A 395 -31.18 28.37 -10.33
C SER A 395 -32.15 27.40 -9.66
N ASP A 396 -31.59 26.29 -9.08
CA ASP A 396 -32.42 25.30 -8.39
C ASP A 396 -33.17 25.97 -7.20
N PRO A 397 -34.48 25.79 -7.04
CA PRO A 397 -35.25 26.44 -5.98
C PRO A 397 -34.81 26.08 -4.56
N ARG A 398 -33.99 25.02 -4.40
CA ARG A 398 -33.43 24.60 -3.12
C ARG A 398 -32.09 25.26 -2.77
N ASP A 399 -31.54 26.10 -3.64
CA ASP A 399 -30.20 26.66 -3.50
C ASP A 399 -30.04 27.48 -2.21
N SER A 400 -30.98 28.33 -1.88
CA SER A 400 -30.95 29.11 -0.64
C SER A 400 -31.07 28.25 0.62
N ALA A 401 -31.91 27.22 0.58
CA ALA A 401 -32.05 26.26 1.68
C ALA A 401 -30.76 25.45 1.88
N PHE A 402 -30.11 25.05 0.80
CA PHE A 402 -28.82 24.35 0.85
C PHE A 402 -27.70 25.25 1.41
N ALA A 403 -27.66 26.51 1.01
CA ALA A 403 -26.71 27.47 1.58
C ALA A 403 -26.90 27.64 3.10
N ALA A 404 -28.13 27.71 3.57
CA ALA A 404 -28.44 27.82 5.01
C ALA A 404 -28.03 26.54 5.78
N VAL A 405 -28.29 25.35 5.22
CA VAL A 405 -27.88 24.06 5.83
C VAL A 405 -26.35 23.96 5.89
N LEU A 406 -25.64 24.39 4.87
CA LEU A 406 -24.18 24.41 4.86
C LEU A 406 -23.62 25.35 5.92
N LEU A 407 -24.20 26.53 6.07
CA LEU A 407 -23.77 27.51 7.09
C LEU A 407 -23.95 26.94 8.51
N ALA A 408 -25.15 26.42 8.83
CA ALA A 408 -25.44 25.86 10.15
C ALA A 408 -24.59 24.63 10.47
N GLY A 409 -24.44 23.72 9.54
CA GLY A 409 -23.68 22.47 9.78
C GLY A 409 -22.17 22.61 9.71
N ALA A 410 -21.64 23.66 9.10
CA ALA A 410 -20.20 23.90 9.02
C ALA A 410 -19.60 24.23 10.40
N GLU A 411 -20.33 24.95 11.24
CA GLU A 411 -19.89 25.26 12.61
C GLU A 411 -19.72 23.99 13.43
N ASP A 412 -20.64 23.02 13.31
CA ASP A 412 -20.52 21.73 13.97
C ASP A 412 -19.32 20.90 13.48
N LEU A 413 -19.01 20.98 12.19
CA LEU A 413 -17.80 20.36 11.63
C LEU A 413 -16.51 21.06 12.08
N TYR A 414 -16.59 22.37 12.29
CA TYR A 414 -15.45 23.19 12.70
C TYR A 414 -15.17 23.09 14.19
N ARG A 415 -16.19 22.88 15.02
CA ARG A 415 -16.03 22.75 16.47
C ARG A 415 -15.02 21.69 16.87
N ILE A 416 -14.29 22.01 17.93
CA ILE A 416 -13.23 21.21 18.49
C ILE A 416 -13.82 20.03 19.26
N SER A 417 -14.03 18.92 18.56
CA SER A 417 -14.56 17.70 19.17
C SER A 417 -13.87 16.44 18.67
N LYS A 418 -14.08 15.31 19.38
CA LYS A 418 -13.56 13.98 19.03
C LYS A 418 -13.80 13.65 17.55
N GLY A 419 -12.73 13.32 16.81
CA GLY A 419 -12.85 12.89 15.43
C GLY A 419 -12.95 14.00 14.39
N GLN A 420 -12.26 15.10 14.61
CA GLN A 420 -12.25 16.28 13.75
C GLN A 420 -12.17 15.95 12.25
N LYS A 421 -13.10 16.49 11.51
CA LYS A 421 -13.13 16.44 10.05
C LYS A 421 -12.74 17.80 9.49
N ARG A 422 -11.98 17.78 8.39
CA ARG A 422 -11.70 19.00 7.65
C ARG A 422 -12.98 19.54 7.05
N VAL A 423 -13.23 20.83 7.19
CA VAL A 423 -14.33 21.52 6.49
C VAL A 423 -13.90 21.68 5.04
N ASN A 424 -14.34 20.76 4.18
CA ASN A 424 -14.10 20.77 2.75
C ASN A 424 -15.40 20.42 2.01
N LEU A 425 -15.43 20.64 0.71
CA LEU A 425 -16.63 20.40 -0.10
C LEU A 425 -17.21 18.99 0.10
N SER A 426 -16.35 17.96 0.19
CA SER A 426 -16.80 16.57 0.37
C SER A 426 -17.50 16.33 1.71
N ASN A 427 -17.07 16.98 2.78
CA ASN A 427 -17.70 16.85 4.10
C ASN A 427 -18.92 17.76 4.22
N LEU A 428 -18.87 18.96 3.64
CA LEU A 428 -20.02 19.86 3.57
C LEU A 428 -21.19 19.22 2.78
N GLN A 429 -20.92 18.58 1.66
CA GLN A 429 -21.95 17.90 0.87
C GLN A 429 -22.67 16.76 1.60
N LYS A 430 -22.09 16.21 2.66
CA LYS A 430 -22.73 15.18 3.48
C LYS A 430 -23.83 15.74 4.39
N LEU A 431 -23.85 17.05 4.59
CA LEU A 431 -24.88 17.75 5.35
C LEU A 431 -26.15 17.96 4.53
N LEU A 432 -26.04 17.88 3.20
CA LEU A 432 -27.15 18.11 2.28
C LEU A 432 -27.91 16.82 2.00
N PRO A 433 -29.24 16.90 1.82
CA PRO A 433 -30.06 15.74 1.47
C PRO A 433 -29.75 15.18 0.07
N VAL A 434 -29.22 16.03 -0.82
CA VAL A 434 -28.78 15.65 -2.16
C VAL A 434 -27.40 16.25 -2.41
N ARG A 435 -26.49 15.48 -3.01
CA ARG A 435 -25.15 15.96 -3.34
C ARG A 435 -25.20 17.02 -4.43
N LEU A 436 -24.41 18.06 -4.27
CA LEU A 436 -24.17 19.06 -5.30
C LEU A 436 -23.45 18.43 -6.51
N PRO A 437 -23.65 18.94 -7.72
CA PRO A 437 -22.94 18.47 -8.90
C PRO A 437 -21.43 18.47 -8.71
N PRO A 438 -20.71 17.40 -9.13
CA PRO A 438 -19.26 17.31 -8.96
C PRO A 438 -18.51 18.32 -9.85
N CYS A 439 -19.07 18.68 -10.99
CA CYS A 439 -18.50 19.68 -11.90
C CYS A 439 -18.69 21.09 -11.32
N PRO A 440 -17.62 21.87 -11.07
CA PRO A 440 -17.72 23.21 -10.49
C PRO A 440 -18.62 24.16 -11.30
N LYS A 441 -18.53 24.14 -12.64
CA LYS A 441 -19.34 24.98 -13.51
C LYS A 441 -20.83 24.68 -13.40
N LEU A 442 -21.19 23.38 -13.41
CA LEU A 442 -22.60 22.97 -13.27
C LEU A 442 -23.12 23.25 -11.86
N ARG A 443 -22.28 23.10 -10.86
CA ARG A 443 -22.61 23.42 -9.47
C ARG A 443 -22.86 24.89 -9.27
N ASN A 444 -21.94 25.76 -9.72
CA ASN A 444 -22.08 27.23 -9.62
C ASN A 444 -23.25 27.79 -10.44
N ARG A 445 -23.64 27.09 -11.52
CA ARG A 445 -24.79 27.46 -12.34
C ARG A 445 -26.11 27.04 -11.69
N ARG A 446 -26.22 25.80 -11.17
CA ARG A 446 -27.47 25.30 -10.57
C ARG A 446 -27.65 25.72 -9.11
N PHE A 447 -26.57 25.85 -8.37
CA PHE A 447 -26.55 26.15 -6.94
C PHE A 447 -25.53 27.25 -6.64
N PRO A 448 -25.73 28.47 -7.15
CA PRO A 448 -24.77 29.56 -6.98
C PRO A 448 -24.57 29.94 -5.50
N LEU A 449 -25.65 30.07 -4.72
CA LEU A 449 -25.59 30.45 -3.31
C LEU A 449 -24.92 29.37 -2.46
N ALA A 450 -25.32 28.09 -2.61
CA ALA A 450 -24.70 26.99 -1.90
C ALA A 450 -23.23 26.78 -2.28
N SER A 451 -22.85 27.03 -3.54
CA SER A 451 -21.46 26.97 -3.99
C SER A 451 -20.62 28.06 -3.36
N GLN A 452 -21.08 29.30 -3.40
CA GLN A 452 -20.40 30.43 -2.78
C GLN A 452 -20.26 30.23 -1.26
N GLN A 453 -21.34 29.80 -0.61
CA GLN A 453 -21.32 29.51 0.83
C GLN A 453 -20.33 28.40 1.17
N ALA A 454 -20.29 27.32 0.36
CA ALA A 454 -19.34 26.24 0.57
C ALA A 454 -17.88 26.74 0.42
N GLU A 455 -17.58 27.58 -0.55
CA GLU A 455 -16.24 28.14 -0.73
C GLU A 455 -15.79 29.01 0.45
N LEU A 456 -16.68 29.83 0.99
CA LEU A 456 -16.42 30.66 2.17
C LEU A 456 -16.19 29.84 3.45
N LEU A 457 -16.86 28.71 3.58
CA LEU A 457 -16.79 27.85 4.76
C LEU A 457 -15.61 26.89 4.77
N MET A 458 -15.01 26.61 3.60
CA MET A 458 -13.91 25.66 3.50
C MET A 458 -12.67 26.15 4.24
N GLU A 459 -12.02 25.21 4.94
CA GLU A 459 -10.70 25.43 5.53
C GLU A 459 -9.59 24.81 4.67
N SER A 460 -8.42 25.45 4.69
CA SER A 460 -7.22 24.94 4.05
C SER A 460 -6.71 23.68 4.74
N VAL A 461 -5.78 22.96 4.12
CA VAL A 461 -5.13 21.80 4.74
C VAL A 461 -4.25 22.23 5.92
N TRP A 462 -3.60 23.38 5.82
CA TRP A 462 -2.75 23.92 6.88
C TRP A 462 -3.55 24.34 8.10
N HIS A 463 -4.63 25.07 7.89
CA HIS A 463 -5.52 25.49 8.98
C HIS A 463 -6.14 24.26 9.69
N PHE A 464 -6.58 23.26 8.95
CA PHE A 464 -7.08 22.02 9.54
C PHE A 464 -6.03 21.29 10.39
N ARG A 465 -4.77 21.25 9.95
CA ARG A 465 -3.70 20.60 10.71
C ARG A 465 -3.30 21.39 11.93
N LEU A 466 -3.30 22.72 11.83
CA LEU A 466 -3.11 23.61 12.97
C LEU A 466 -4.18 23.35 14.04
N ARG A 467 -5.45 23.38 13.64
CA ARG A 467 -6.59 23.11 14.52
C ARG A 467 -6.49 21.75 15.19
N ARG A 468 -6.14 20.69 14.43
CA ARG A 468 -5.92 19.35 14.98
C ARG A 468 -4.79 19.30 16.01
N LEU A 469 -3.71 20.00 15.78
CA LEU A 469 -2.58 20.05 16.71
C LEU A 469 -2.97 20.73 18.02
N ILE A 470 -3.63 21.87 17.93
CA ILE A 470 -4.11 22.63 19.11
C ILE A 470 -5.08 21.78 19.94
N CYS A 471 -6.02 21.09 19.29
CA CYS A 471 -6.95 20.21 20.00
C CYS A 471 -6.25 19.01 20.65
N ALA A 472 -5.24 18.47 20.02
CA ALA A 472 -4.47 17.39 20.62
C ALA A 472 -3.73 17.86 21.88
N LEU A 473 -3.20 19.07 21.89
CA LEU A 473 -2.61 19.69 23.09
C LEU A 473 -3.62 19.78 24.23
N ALA A 474 -4.83 20.26 23.96
CA ALA A 474 -5.91 20.32 24.95
C ALA A 474 -6.36 18.92 25.43
N ASP A 475 -6.49 17.96 24.51
CA ASP A 475 -6.95 16.60 24.81
C ASP A 475 -5.94 15.80 25.62
N MET A 476 -4.64 16.00 25.46
CA MET A 476 -3.62 15.21 26.16
C MET A 476 -3.77 15.28 27.67
N LYS A 477 -3.98 16.47 28.23
CA LYS A 477 -4.21 16.65 29.67
C LYS A 477 -5.53 16.01 30.11
N ARG A 478 -6.59 16.21 29.34
CA ARG A 478 -7.93 15.65 29.61
C ARG A 478 -7.94 14.11 29.59
N LEU A 479 -7.17 13.50 28.68
CA LEU A 479 -7.10 12.05 28.52
C LEU A 479 -6.02 11.38 29.39
N ASN A 480 -5.35 12.15 30.25
CA ASN A 480 -4.25 11.67 31.11
C ASN A 480 -3.17 10.88 30.33
N LEU A 481 -2.81 11.37 29.13
CA LEU A 481 -1.79 10.76 28.30
C LEU A 481 -0.39 11.23 28.71
N PRO A 482 0.66 10.45 28.42
CA PRO A 482 2.04 10.88 28.65
C PRO A 482 2.33 12.21 27.94
N MET A 483 2.78 13.21 28.68
CA MET A 483 3.03 14.57 28.20
C MET A 483 4.35 14.65 27.44
N ASN A 484 4.36 14.09 26.21
CA ASN A 484 5.52 14.12 25.32
C ASN A 484 5.11 14.32 23.86
N THR A 485 6.08 14.71 23.04
CA THR A 485 5.88 15.00 21.61
C THR A 485 5.45 13.79 20.79
N GLY A 486 5.84 12.58 21.19
CA GLY A 486 5.42 11.33 20.55
C GLY A 486 3.94 11.07 20.72
N SER A 487 3.42 11.19 21.94
CA SER A 487 1.99 11.06 22.24
C SER A 487 1.18 12.13 21.51
N LEU A 488 1.67 13.38 21.49
CA LEU A 488 1.02 14.48 20.77
C LEU A 488 0.91 14.20 19.27
N GLY A 489 1.96 13.68 18.65
CA GLY A 489 1.95 13.27 17.25
C GLY A 489 0.92 12.18 16.95
N LEU A 490 0.76 11.20 17.86
CA LEU A 490 -0.24 10.14 17.74
C LEU A 490 -1.67 10.67 17.86
N VAL A 491 -1.94 11.51 18.85
CA VAL A 491 -3.28 12.09 19.09
C VAL A 491 -3.68 13.04 17.97
N SER A 492 -2.79 13.93 17.56
CA SER A 492 -3.06 14.88 16.47
C SER A 492 -3.13 14.23 15.10
N SER A 493 -2.49 13.07 14.89
CA SER A 493 -2.27 12.47 13.57
C SER A 493 -1.67 13.44 12.53
N VAL A 494 -0.93 14.43 13.02
CA VAL A 494 -0.18 15.38 12.19
C VAL A 494 1.22 14.81 11.98
N SER A 495 1.74 14.85 10.75
CA SER A 495 3.08 14.34 10.49
C SER A 495 4.12 15.17 11.25
N ASN A 496 5.19 14.51 11.73
CA ASN A 496 6.25 15.17 12.51
C ASN A 496 6.82 16.41 11.80
N THR A 497 6.93 16.37 10.50
CA THR A 497 7.42 17.49 9.69
C THR A 497 6.52 18.72 9.79
N ILE A 498 5.21 18.54 9.62
CA ILE A 498 4.23 19.64 9.72
C ILE A 498 4.13 20.13 11.16
N PHE A 499 4.17 19.20 12.10
CA PHE A 499 4.22 19.50 13.52
C PHE A 499 5.39 20.45 13.87
N GLN A 500 6.62 20.08 13.51
CA GLN A 500 7.80 20.90 13.73
C GLN A 500 7.71 22.26 13.02
N THR A 501 7.17 22.28 11.80
CA THR A 501 6.98 23.52 11.05
C THR A 501 6.02 24.48 11.77
N LEU A 502 4.90 23.99 12.27
CA LEU A 502 3.92 24.83 12.98
C LEU A 502 4.47 25.34 14.32
N VAL A 503 5.10 24.46 15.09
CA VAL A 503 5.71 24.84 16.38
C VAL A 503 6.78 25.91 16.19
N SER A 504 7.66 25.72 15.20
CA SER A 504 8.72 26.69 14.91
C SER A 504 8.17 28.01 14.35
N PHE A 505 7.11 27.96 13.52
CA PHE A 505 6.52 29.16 12.92
C PHE A 505 5.81 30.06 13.94
N PHE A 506 5.12 29.44 14.90
CA PHE A 506 4.42 30.19 15.97
C PHE A 506 5.28 30.37 17.22
N GLU A 507 6.54 29.91 17.22
CA GLU A 507 7.46 29.97 18.36
C GLU A 507 6.88 29.41 19.67
N TRP A 508 6.11 28.30 19.55
CA TRP A 508 5.40 27.75 20.69
C TRP A 508 6.31 27.00 21.65
N ASP A 509 6.20 27.31 22.94
CA ASP A 509 6.77 26.51 24.02
C ASP A 509 5.87 25.28 24.30
N LEU A 510 6.19 24.17 23.66
CA LEU A 510 5.44 22.93 23.82
C LEU A 510 5.50 22.37 25.25
N GLU A 511 6.61 22.53 25.95
CA GLU A 511 6.75 22.03 27.31
C GLU A 511 5.85 22.80 28.27
N ALA A 512 5.73 24.11 28.10
CA ALA A 512 4.79 24.91 28.84
C ALA A 512 3.33 24.51 28.55
N PHE A 513 2.97 24.30 27.29
CA PHE A 513 1.63 23.87 26.91
C PHE A 513 1.27 22.47 27.44
N LEU A 514 2.22 21.55 27.41
CA LEU A 514 2.00 20.19 27.91
C LEU A 514 1.85 20.17 29.43
N ARG A 515 2.61 21.03 30.16
CA ARG A 515 2.52 21.15 31.65
C ARG A 515 1.23 21.83 32.09
N ASN A 516 0.92 22.98 31.52
CA ASN A 516 -0.15 23.87 31.99
C ASN A 516 -1.52 23.53 31.37
N GLY A 517 -1.54 22.80 30.24
CA GLY A 517 -2.71 22.63 29.39
C GLY A 517 -2.93 23.86 28.51
N VAL A 518 -3.86 23.75 27.58
CA VAL A 518 -4.15 24.77 26.58
C VAL A 518 -5.65 24.92 26.44
N ASP A 519 -6.09 26.17 26.44
CA ASP A 519 -7.40 26.54 25.93
C ASP A 519 -7.32 26.58 24.40
N SER A 520 -7.97 25.63 23.77
CA SER A 520 -7.84 25.41 22.34
C SER A 520 -8.50 26.51 21.50
N GLU A 521 -9.57 27.14 21.99
CA GLU A 521 -10.23 28.24 21.28
C GLU A 521 -9.36 29.49 21.33
N ASN A 522 -8.94 29.90 22.52
CA ASN A 522 -8.05 31.02 22.68
C ASN A 522 -6.70 30.87 21.96
N LEU A 523 -6.12 29.67 21.97
CA LEU A 523 -4.87 29.43 21.25
C LEU A 523 -5.05 29.51 19.74
N LEU A 524 -6.14 29.01 19.20
CA LEU A 524 -6.42 29.12 17.77
C LEU A 524 -6.63 30.57 17.35
N GLU A 525 -7.41 31.32 18.10
CA GLU A 525 -7.65 32.75 17.86
C GLU A 525 -6.36 33.59 17.96
N SER A 526 -5.52 33.29 18.94
CA SER A 526 -4.23 33.99 19.12
C SER A 526 -3.25 33.81 17.96
N THR A 527 -3.41 32.75 17.16
CA THR A 527 -2.59 32.59 15.95
C THR A 527 -2.91 33.60 14.86
N GLY A 528 -4.10 34.22 14.88
CA GLY A 528 -4.55 35.19 13.89
C GLY A 528 -4.69 34.69 12.45
N VAL A 529 -4.59 33.36 12.23
CA VAL A 529 -4.63 32.81 10.86
C VAL A 529 -6.07 32.58 10.37
N PRO A 530 -6.40 33.00 9.14
CA PRO A 530 -7.73 32.79 8.56
C PRO A 530 -7.94 31.32 8.15
N ARG A 531 -9.20 30.91 7.94
CA ARG A 531 -9.57 29.54 7.55
C ARG A 531 -8.92 29.08 6.25
N ASP A 532 -8.66 29.96 5.33
CA ASP A 532 -8.03 29.71 4.03
C ASP A 532 -6.49 29.81 4.07
N TRP A 533 -5.89 30.00 5.24
CA TRP A 533 -4.46 30.11 5.41
C TRP A 533 -3.68 28.97 4.74
N GLN A 534 -2.75 29.33 3.84
CA GLN A 534 -2.01 28.39 3.02
C GLN A 534 -0.73 27.83 3.67
N GLY A 535 -0.52 28.13 4.95
CA GLY A 535 0.67 27.71 5.69
C GLY A 535 1.74 28.78 5.79
N PRO A 536 2.85 28.49 6.48
CA PRO A 536 3.99 29.39 6.60
C PRO A 536 4.56 29.78 5.24
N PRO A 537 5.16 30.96 5.08
CA PRO A 537 5.84 31.38 3.86
C PRO A 537 6.85 30.32 3.40
N GLY A 538 6.89 30.01 2.12
CA GLY A 538 7.72 28.93 1.55
C GLY A 538 7.16 27.52 1.72
N PHE A 539 6.10 27.34 2.50
CA PHE A 539 5.43 26.04 2.75
C PHE A 539 3.94 26.07 2.38
N ASN A 540 3.58 26.90 1.42
CA ASN A 540 2.19 27.17 1.02
C ASN A 540 1.43 25.95 0.47
N ARG A 541 2.07 24.81 0.24
CA ARG A 541 1.41 23.57 -0.17
C ARG A 541 1.76 22.43 0.77
N VAL A 542 0.75 21.77 1.32
CA VAL A 542 0.91 20.50 2.03
C VAL A 542 0.94 19.39 0.99
N LEU A 543 2.06 19.26 0.34
CA LEU A 543 2.37 18.13 -0.53
C LEU A 543 3.08 17.06 0.30
N GLY A 544 3.16 15.80 -0.19
CA GLY A 544 3.89 14.74 0.50
C GLY A 544 5.36 15.13 0.78
N GLY A 545 6.05 14.36 1.64
CA GLY A 545 7.34 14.71 2.23
C GLY A 545 8.40 15.30 1.30
N THR A 546 8.49 14.84 0.04
CA THR A 546 9.44 15.36 -0.97
C THR A 546 9.22 16.84 -1.32
N ALA A 547 7.98 17.28 -1.37
CA ALA A 547 7.66 18.67 -1.69
C ALA A 547 7.92 19.60 -0.49
N TYR A 548 7.74 19.10 0.73
CA TYR A 548 8.12 19.83 1.93
C TYR A 548 9.62 20.14 1.96
N TYR A 549 10.48 19.13 1.76
CA TYR A 549 11.94 19.33 1.77
C TYR A 549 12.41 20.27 0.67
N ARG A 550 11.78 20.22 -0.51
CA ARG A 550 12.07 21.14 -1.60
C ARG A 550 11.68 22.58 -1.23
N ASN A 551 10.50 22.79 -0.66
CA ASN A 551 10.04 24.11 -0.26
C ASN A 551 10.86 24.67 0.90
N LYS A 552 11.30 23.82 1.84
CA LYS A 552 12.22 24.20 2.91
C LYS A 552 13.55 24.68 2.35
N ALA A 553 14.13 23.95 1.40
CA ALA A 553 15.40 24.33 0.75
C ALA A 553 15.29 25.69 0.04
N VAL A 554 14.17 25.95 -0.65
CA VAL A 554 13.90 27.25 -1.28
C VAL A 554 13.74 28.37 -0.25
N ALA A 555 13.04 28.12 0.85
CA ALA A 555 12.88 29.09 1.93
C ALA A 555 14.22 29.41 2.62
N ASP A 556 15.05 28.38 2.86
CA ASP A 556 16.40 28.56 3.45
C ASP A 556 17.34 29.32 2.49
N GLN A 557 17.20 29.13 1.16
CA GLN A 557 17.92 29.92 0.16
C GLN A 557 17.48 31.38 0.14
N LEU A 558 16.16 31.64 0.21
CA LEU A 558 15.61 32.99 0.26
C LEU A 558 16.07 33.75 1.52
N LYS A 559 16.10 33.10 2.69
CA LYS A 559 16.63 33.68 3.94
C LYS A 559 18.13 34.03 3.81
N LYS A 560 18.92 33.18 3.19
CA LYS A 560 20.33 33.45 2.95
C LYS A 560 20.57 34.58 1.94
N SER A 561 19.67 34.79 0.98
CA SER A 561 19.77 35.86 -0.01
C SER A 561 19.25 37.21 0.49
N SER A 562 18.41 37.22 1.55
CA SER A 562 17.90 38.44 2.18
C SER A 562 18.79 38.99 3.30
N GLY A 563 19.89 38.31 3.61
CA GLY A 563 20.87 38.83 4.58
C GLY A 563 20.45 38.78 6.06
N GLU A 564 19.37 37.99 6.38
CA GLU A 564 18.93 37.68 7.73
C GLU A 564 19.54 36.35 8.26
#